data_e5815f9ef1bdb1fa1f0b486706647e11
#
_entry.id   e5815f9ef1bdb1fa1f0b486706647e11
#
_cell.length_a   1.000
_cell.length_b   1.000
_cell.length_c   1.000
_cell.angle_alpha   90.00
_cell.angle_beta   90.00
_cell.angle_gamma   90.00
#
_symmetry.space_group_name_H-M   'P 1'
#
loop_
_entity.id
_entity.type
_entity.pdbx_description
1 polymer ?
#
loop_
_entity_poly.entity_id
_entity_poly.type
_entity_poly.pdbx_seq_one_letter_code
_entity_poly.pdbx_strand_id
1 'polypeptide(L)'
;MVVSVTDTAADHCKVSTLRVVPIRATKRGDERSPLSGHHDVLICGASFAGLAVARELAGSGADVLIVDRYEIGERQTSACGIPTEWLRSTGLMDAERQRFDSLLIHTPHGSRRYELPWTFSTFDYRELCELLWRQCDARFETAKVNGRAAPANGDGVLAVETDRGVLAAPLVVDALGWRRVLASGDGFQPPDAPLSRGLEVHPGGRSEDLEVWIDRRYVPAGYGWSFPADDELRIGVGSFDPGFHVRGTTELLAEDLGRDRVRYQGNWIPHELRRATEGGAFFVGDSAGHCLPLTAEGIRTALYFGVALGRELRGVHEGRQDRDRAAARYAEFHDSHEWKFRWMLRVQRLVPRIPPRLLGPMIRLLGSKRFVEWSFEHYLRIAPPPSAHEQDRAADQQGDPEDALRTDRDLVEAEQP
;
A
#
# COMPACT_ATOMS: atom_id res chain seq x y z
N MET A 1 -16.57 69.38 20.24
CA MET A 1 -15.63 69.27 19.12
C MET A 1 -15.09 67.82 19.15
N VAL A 2 -15.75 66.97 18.37
CA VAL A 2 -15.50 65.53 18.38
C VAL A 2 -14.57 65.22 17.23
N VAL A 3 -13.40 64.62 17.54
CA VAL A 3 -12.48 64.10 16.53
C VAL A 3 -12.68 62.63 16.38
N SER A 4 -13.18 62.25 15.21
CA SER A 4 -13.35 60.86 14.78
C SER A 4 -11.98 60.28 14.41
N VAL A 5 -11.62 59.16 15.02
CA VAL A 5 -10.50 58.30 14.61
C VAL A 5 -11.09 57.13 13.83
N THR A 6 -10.79 57.08 12.56
CA THR A 6 -11.14 55.94 11.69
C THR A 6 -10.20 54.80 11.96
N ASP A 7 -10.75 53.69 12.45
CA ASP A 7 -10.06 52.43 12.67
C ASP A 7 -10.03 51.66 11.33
N THR A 8 -8.85 51.47 10.79
CA THR A 8 -8.62 50.63 9.62
C THR A 8 -8.55 49.16 10.08
N ALA A 9 -9.63 48.48 9.86
CA ALA A 9 -9.70 47.01 10.08
C ALA A 9 -8.71 46.28 9.16
N ALA A 10 -7.68 45.71 9.76
CA ALA A 10 -6.84 44.72 9.12
C ALA A 10 -7.64 43.44 8.94
N ASP A 11 -7.84 43.12 7.70
CA ASP A 11 -8.53 41.89 7.25
C ASP A 11 -7.63 40.68 7.58
N HIS A 12 -7.84 40.08 8.77
CA HIS A 12 -7.22 38.82 9.11
C HIS A 12 -7.95 37.73 8.34
N CYS A 13 -7.37 37.34 7.22
CA CYS A 13 -7.70 36.09 6.54
C CYS A 13 -7.65 34.94 7.57
N LYS A 14 -8.80 34.56 8.09
CA LYS A 14 -8.96 33.35 8.91
C LYS A 14 -8.73 32.17 7.98
N VAL A 15 -7.50 31.66 7.94
CA VAL A 15 -7.23 30.32 7.45
C VAL A 15 -8.06 29.41 8.33
N SER A 16 -9.18 28.94 7.78
CA SER A 16 -9.99 27.92 8.39
C SER A 16 -9.13 26.67 8.48
N THR A 17 -8.60 26.40 9.66
CA THR A 17 -8.05 25.09 9.97
C THR A 17 -9.18 24.10 9.86
N LEU A 18 -9.27 23.44 8.70
CA LEU A 18 -10.12 22.27 8.52
C LEU A 18 -9.74 21.28 9.61
N ARG A 19 -10.54 21.19 10.66
CA ARG A 19 -10.46 20.08 11.62
C ARG A 19 -10.58 18.82 10.80
N VAL A 20 -9.48 18.10 10.62
CA VAL A 20 -9.50 16.77 10.02
C VAL A 20 -10.36 15.90 10.93
N VAL A 21 -11.61 15.74 10.57
CA VAL A 21 -12.52 14.83 11.27
C VAL A 21 -11.94 13.43 11.10
N PRO A 22 -11.84 12.62 12.16
CA PRO A 22 -11.39 11.24 12.03
C PRO A 22 -12.21 10.56 10.96
N ILE A 23 -11.52 9.98 9.96
CA ILE A 23 -12.19 9.30 8.87
C ILE A 23 -12.84 8.04 9.46
N ARG A 24 -14.10 8.13 9.76
CA ARG A 24 -14.94 6.96 10.09
C ARG A 24 -15.55 6.48 8.80
N ALA A 25 -15.56 5.17 8.63
CA ALA A 25 -16.35 4.56 7.57
C ALA A 25 -17.77 5.13 7.63
N THR A 26 -18.18 5.84 6.62
CA THR A 26 -19.51 6.40 6.53
C THR A 26 -20.51 5.26 6.59
N LYS A 27 -21.49 5.29 7.50
CA LYS A 27 -22.63 4.41 7.41
C LYS A 27 -23.41 4.83 6.16
N ARG A 28 -23.30 4.02 5.12
CA ARG A 28 -24.01 4.30 3.88
C ARG A 28 -25.47 3.95 4.06
N GLY A 29 -26.35 4.84 3.63
CA GLY A 29 -27.79 4.62 3.69
C GLY A 29 -28.19 3.37 2.91
N ASP A 30 -29.30 2.75 3.32
CA ASP A 30 -29.83 1.52 2.72
C ASP A 30 -30.39 1.69 1.30
N GLU A 31 -30.52 2.94 0.81
CA GLU A 31 -31.13 3.30 -0.48
C GLU A 31 -30.10 3.45 -1.62
N ARG A 32 -29.17 2.49 -1.78
CA ARG A 32 -28.28 2.48 -2.94
C ARG A 32 -28.85 1.63 -4.07
N SER A 33 -28.70 2.12 -5.31
CA SER A 33 -29.13 1.38 -6.50
C SER A 33 -28.47 0.00 -6.55
N PRO A 34 -29.20 -1.05 -6.94
CA PRO A 34 -28.60 -2.35 -7.19
C PRO A 34 -27.42 -2.27 -8.18
N LEU A 35 -26.40 -3.07 -7.98
CA LEU A 35 -25.30 -3.22 -8.90
C LEU A 35 -25.41 -4.57 -9.59
N SER A 36 -25.36 -4.54 -10.92
CA SER A 36 -25.26 -5.74 -11.75
C SER A 36 -24.54 -5.40 -13.04
N GLY A 37 -23.89 -6.34 -13.64
CA GLY A 37 -23.26 -6.15 -14.94
C GLY A 37 -22.09 -7.07 -15.19
N HIS A 38 -21.68 -7.08 -16.47
CA HIS A 38 -20.47 -7.68 -16.96
C HIS A 38 -19.47 -6.58 -17.28
N HIS A 39 -18.22 -6.77 -16.87
CA HIS A 39 -17.10 -5.88 -17.09
C HIS A 39 -15.94 -6.68 -17.66
N ASP A 40 -14.99 -6.03 -18.34
CA ASP A 40 -13.77 -6.69 -18.78
C ASP A 40 -12.86 -7.00 -17.58
N VAL A 41 -12.76 -6.04 -16.64
CA VAL A 41 -11.98 -6.18 -15.42
C VAL A 41 -12.78 -5.69 -14.22
N LEU A 42 -12.87 -6.51 -13.18
CA LEU A 42 -13.46 -6.15 -11.89
C LEU A 42 -12.37 -6.12 -10.82
N ILE A 43 -12.12 -4.95 -10.24
CA ILE A 43 -11.14 -4.75 -9.17
C ILE A 43 -11.89 -4.55 -7.85
N CYS A 44 -11.69 -5.46 -6.91
CA CYS A 44 -12.25 -5.41 -5.57
C CYS A 44 -11.23 -4.79 -4.61
N GLY A 45 -11.44 -3.53 -4.21
CA GLY A 45 -10.56 -2.74 -3.34
C GLY A 45 -9.95 -1.52 -4.04
N ALA A 46 -10.20 -0.32 -3.50
CA ALA A 46 -9.79 0.98 -4.05
C ALA A 46 -8.70 1.67 -3.21
N SER A 47 -7.70 0.91 -2.78
CA SER A 47 -6.48 1.42 -2.15
C SER A 47 -5.28 1.21 -3.07
N PHE A 48 -4.07 1.39 -2.58
CA PHE A 48 -2.83 1.42 -3.36
C PHE A 48 -2.70 0.31 -4.40
N ALA A 49 -2.98 -0.95 -4.01
CA ALA A 49 -2.83 -2.09 -4.89
C ALA A 49 -3.86 -2.09 -6.03
N GLY A 50 -5.15 -1.90 -5.71
CA GLY A 50 -6.22 -1.88 -6.70
C GLY A 50 -6.12 -0.69 -7.65
N LEU A 51 -5.78 0.50 -7.12
CA LEU A 51 -5.57 1.69 -7.93
C LEU A 51 -4.33 1.56 -8.83
N ALA A 52 -3.26 0.91 -8.37
CA ALA A 52 -2.10 0.63 -9.21
C ALA A 52 -2.42 -0.31 -10.39
N VAL A 53 -3.26 -1.33 -10.16
CA VAL A 53 -3.77 -2.20 -11.24
C VAL A 53 -4.59 -1.39 -12.24
N ALA A 54 -5.54 -0.58 -11.75
CA ALA A 54 -6.42 0.21 -12.61
C ALA A 54 -5.65 1.24 -13.45
N ARG A 55 -4.62 1.86 -12.87
CA ARG A 55 -3.73 2.78 -13.56
C ARG A 55 -3.05 2.15 -14.78
N GLU A 56 -2.56 0.92 -14.66
CA GLU A 56 -1.91 0.23 -15.79
C GLU A 56 -2.91 -0.17 -16.89
N LEU A 57 -4.20 -0.19 -16.59
CA LEU A 57 -5.29 -0.43 -17.55
C LEU A 57 -5.79 0.87 -18.21
N ALA A 58 -5.36 2.04 -17.73
CA ALA A 58 -5.80 3.32 -18.28
C ALA A 58 -5.42 3.46 -19.76
N GLY A 59 -6.37 3.94 -20.57
CA GLY A 59 -6.19 4.10 -22.02
C GLY A 59 -6.19 2.79 -22.83
N SER A 60 -6.44 1.63 -22.22
CA SER A 60 -6.56 0.35 -22.94
C SER A 60 -7.93 0.16 -23.63
N GLY A 61 -8.91 0.98 -23.27
CA GLY A 61 -10.31 0.81 -23.71
C GLY A 61 -11.08 -0.28 -22.97
N ALA A 62 -10.49 -0.91 -21.95
CA ALA A 62 -11.15 -1.92 -21.12
C ALA A 62 -12.27 -1.29 -20.26
N ASP A 63 -13.42 -1.98 -20.15
CA ASP A 63 -14.46 -1.64 -19.18
C ASP A 63 -14.01 -2.11 -17.79
N VAL A 64 -13.36 -1.21 -17.04
CA VAL A 64 -12.84 -1.46 -15.69
C VAL A 64 -13.82 -0.92 -14.64
N LEU A 65 -14.30 -1.79 -13.76
CA LEU A 65 -15.05 -1.39 -12.57
C LEU A 65 -14.22 -1.67 -11.31
N ILE A 66 -14.07 -0.64 -10.46
CA ILE A 66 -13.52 -0.78 -9.12
C ILE A 66 -14.67 -0.71 -8.11
N VAL A 67 -14.65 -1.62 -7.13
CA VAL A 67 -15.61 -1.61 -6.03
C VAL A 67 -14.89 -1.62 -4.68
N ASP A 68 -15.33 -0.75 -3.76
CA ASP A 68 -14.87 -0.75 -2.38
C ASP A 68 -16.04 -0.37 -1.46
N ARG A 69 -15.98 -0.78 -0.20
CA ARG A 69 -16.97 -0.39 0.82
C ARG A 69 -16.81 1.05 1.31
N TYR A 70 -15.69 1.70 1.00
CA TYR A 70 -15.37 3.09 1.34
C TYR A 70 -15.18 3.91 0.06
N GLU A 71 -15.34 5.23 0.16
CA GLU A 71 -14.89 6.13 -0.90
C GLU A 71 -13.36 6.07 -1.05
N ILE A 72 -12.86 6.43 -2.22
CA ILE A 72 -11.42 6.48 -2.48
C ILE A 72 -10.75 7.41 -1.48
N GLY A 73 -9.73 6.91 -0.78
CA GLY A 73 -9.01 7.67 0.24
C GLY A 73 -9.79 7.95 1.54
N GLU A 74 -11.02 7.44 1.72
CA GLU A 74 -11.82 7.70 2.91
C GLU A 74 -11.20 7.10 4.18
N ARG A 75 -10.58 5.92 4.08
CA ARG A 75 -10.07 5.21 5.24
C ARG A 75 -8.58 4.94 5.17
N GLN A 76 -7.82 5.73 5.88
CA GLN A 76 -6.40 5.47 6.10
C GLN A 76 -6.21 4.16 6.89
N THR A 77 -5.24 3.35 6.49
CA THR A 77 -4.93 2.05 7.12
C THR A 77 -3.45 1.85 7.42
N SER A 78 -2.64 2.90 7.28
CA SER A 78 -1.18 2.85 7.38
C SER A 78 -0.60 4.13 7.95
N ALA A 79 0.60 4.08 8.53
CA ALA A 79 1.39 5.24 8.92
C ALA A 79 1.86 6.11 7.73
N CYS A 80 1.61 5.66 6.51
CA CYS A 80 1.83 6.41 5.27
C CYS A 80 3.25 6.92 5.09
N GLY A 81 4.21 6.01 5.15
CA GLY A 81 5.62 6.28 4.84
C GLY A 81 6.08 5.47 3.63
N ILE A 82 6.91 6.07 2.77
CA ILE A 82 7.42 5.45 1.55
C ILE A 82 8.77 6.08 1.16
N PRO A 83 9.69 5.36 0.50
CA PRO A 83 10.84 6.00 -0.13
C PRO A 83 10.41 7.08 -1.12
N THR A 84 10.97 8.28 -1.01
CA THR A 84 10.57 9.47 -1.77
C THR A 84 10.57 9.25 -3.29
N GLU A 85 11.50 8.42 -3.77
CA GLU A 85 11.61 8.11 -5.20
C GLU A 85 10.37 7.43 -5.77
N TRP A 86 9.63 6.68 -4.94
CA TRP A 86 8.34 6.11 -5.34
C TRP A 86 7.28 7.18 -5.63
N LEU A 87 7.21 8.22 -4.80
CA LEU A 87 6.30 9.34 -5.04
C LEU A 87 6.68 10.08 -6.32
N ARG A 88 7.99 10.31 -6.52
CA ARG A 88 8.49 11.03 -7.69
C ARG A 88 8.24 10.26 -8.98
N SER A 89 8.66 8.99 -9.02
CA SER A 89 8.58 8.16 -10.23
C SER A 89 7.15 7.79 -10.62
N THR A 90 6.19 7.94 -9.73
CA THR A 90 4.78 7.63 -10.01
C THR A 90 3.90 8.88 -10.17
N GLY A 91 4.49 10.09 -10.10
CA GLY A 91 3.74 11.35 -10.22
C GLY A 91 2.86 11.65 -9.00
N LEU A 92 3.27 11.21 -7.80
CA LEU A 92 2.49 11.32 -6.56
C LEU A 92 3.11 12.29 -5.55
N MET A 93 4.04 13.16 -5.98
CA MET A 93 4.76 14.08 -5.10
C MET A 93 3.85 15.08 -4.36
N ASP A 94 2.71 15.46 -4.95
CA ASP A 94 1.78 16.39 -4.32
C ASP A 94 1.19 15.84 -3.01
N ALA A 95 1.19 14.52 -2.82
CA ALA A 95 0.77 13.91 -1.57
C ALA A 95 1.84 13.93 -0.47
N GLU A 96 3.08 14.33 -0.76
CA GLU A 96 4.16 14.39 0.24
C GLU A 96 3.81 15.36 1.37
N ARG A 97 4.00 14.93 2.61
CA ARG A 97 3.81 15.77 3.80
C ARG A 97 5.16 16.20 4.37
N GLN A 98 6.03 15.27 4.67
CA GLN A 98 7.33 15.55 5.26
C GLN A 98 8.38 14.54 4.76
N ARG A 99 9.62 15.02 4.58
CA ARG A 99 10.74 14.23 4.04
C ARG A 99 11.84 14.10 5.09
N PHE A 100 12.46 12.92 5.11
CA PHE A 100 13.50 12.55 6.05
C PHE A 100 14.70 11.97 5.32
N ASP A 101 15.89 12.33 5.77
CA ASP A 101 17.18 11.76 5.34
C ASP A 101 17.79 10.83 6.38
N SER A 102 17.15 10.72 7.54
CA SER A 102 17.66 9.93 8.65
C SER A 102 16.53 9.20 9.40
N LEU A 103 16.89 8.11 10.08
CA LEU A 103 16.04 7.33 10.95
C LEU A 103 16.67 7.29 12.35
N LEU A 104 15.89 7.64 13.38
CA LEU A 104 16.31 7.57 14.77
C LEU A 104 15.76 6.29 15.42
N ILE A 105 16.67 5.39 15.82
CA ILE A 105 16.30 4.14 16.48
C ILE A 105 16.58 4.25 17.99
N HIS A 106 15.53 3.99 18.78
CA HIS A 106 15.57 3.96 20.24
C HIS A 106 15.61 2.52 20.74
N THR A 107 16.42 2.29 21.76
CA THR A 107 16.49 1.04 22.51
C THR A 107 16.55 1.34 24.01
N PRO A 108 16.33 0.36 24.91
CA PRO A 108 16.52 0.55 26.35
C PRO A 108 17.91 1.05 26.77
N HIS A 109 18.90 0.94 25.86
CA HIS A 109 20.31 1.27 26.12
C HIS A 109 20.78 2.55 25.43
N GLY A 110 19.85 3.33 24.85
CA GLY A 110 20.11 4.59 24.18
C GLY A 110 19.60 4.64 22.74
N SER A 111 19.74 5.80 22.15
CA SER A 111 19.24 6.11 20.81
C SER A 111 20.40 6.27 19.83
N ARG A 112 20.14 5.95 18.56
CA ARG A 112 21.09 6.15 17.48
C ARG A 112 20.43 6.61 16.20
N ARG A 113 21.00 7.66 15.59
CA ARG A 113 20.60 8.15 14.27
C ARG A 113 21.35 7.42 13.17
N TYR A 114 20.63 7.04 12.13
CA TYR A 114 21.13 6.44 10.91
C TYR A 114 20.81 7.35 9.74
N GLU A 115 21.82 7.82 9.04
CA GLU A 115 21.64 8.50 7.77
C GLU A 115 21.15 7.47 6.74
N LEU A 116 20.08 7.79 6.06
CA LEU A 116 19.52 6.94 5.00
C LEU A 116 20.27 7.24 3.69
N PRO A 117 20.60 6.21 2.89
CA PRO A 117 21.23 6.42 1.58
C PRO A 117 20.25 7.02 0.54
N TRP A 118 18.98 7.14 0.92
CA TRP A 118 17.87 7.69 0.15
C TRP A 118 16.88 8.35 1.10
N THR A 119 16.11 9.31 0.61
CA THR A 119 15.10 9.98 1.43
C THR A 119 13.83 9.14 1.55
N PHE A 120 13.17 9.30 2.69
CA PHE A 120 11.90 8.68 3.01
C PHE A 120 10.86 9.78 3.25
N SER A 121 9.65 9.64 2.75
CA SER A 121 8.59 10.63 2.90
C SER A 121 7.39 10.05 3.60
N THR A 122 6.80 10.82 4.51
CA THR A 122 5.41 10.64 4.91
C THR A 122 4.51 11.38 3.94
N PHE A 123 3.28 10.90 3.77
CA PHE A 123 2.35 11.44 2.79
C PHE A 123 0.91 11.46 3.32
N ASP A 124 0.04 12.24 2.69
CA ASP A 124 -1.40 12.21 2.91
C ASP A 124 -2.03 11.01 2.21
N TYR A 125 -2.72 10.17 2.99
CA TYR A 125 -3.33 8.94 2.47
C TYR A 125 -4.40 9.21 1.42
N ARG A 126 -5.28 10.16 1.72
CA ARG A 126 -6.40 10.50 0.83
C ARG A 126 -5.87 11.10 -0.47
N GLU A 127 -4.99 12.05 -0.36
CA GLU A 127 -4.44 12.75 -1.51
C GLU A 127 -3.67 11.79 -2.43
N LEU A 128 -2.89 10.87 -1.86
CA LEU A 128 -2.20 9.86 -2.66
C LEU A 128 -3.19 8.94 -3.40
N CYS A 129 -4.24 8.47 -2.73
CA CYS A 129 -5.27 7.66 -3.38
C CYS A 129 -6.02 8.45 -4.47
N GLU A 130 -6.32 9.73 -4.24
CA GLU A 130 -6.96 10.60 -5.23
C GLU A 130 -6.04 10.89 -6.43
N LEU A 131 -4.74 11.08 -6.21
CA LEU A 131 -3.76 11.25 -7.28
C LEU A 131 -3.64 9.97 -8.14
N LEU A 132 -3.60 8.80 -7.51
CA LEU A 132 -3.63 7.52 -8.23
C LEU A 132 -4.94 7.38 -9.03
N TRP A 133 -6.07 7.72 -8.41
CA TRP A 133 -7.38 7.66 -9.07
C TRP A 133 -7.46 8.55 -10.31
N ARG A 134 -6.91 9.77 -10.24
CA ARG A 134 -6.85 10.69 -11.42
C ARG A 134 -6.04 10.12 -12.58
N GLN A 135 -5.18 9.14 -12.34
CA GLN A 135 -4.39 8.44 -13.36
C GLN A 135 -5.12 7.18 -13.89
N CYS A 136 -6.31 6.86 -13.39
CA CYS A 136 -7.11 5.72 -13.82
C CYS A 136 -8.16 6.14 -14.85
N ASP A 137 -8.46 5.22 -15.76
CA ASP A 137 -9.59 5.30 -16.68
C ASP A 137 -10.54 4.14 -16.33
N ALA A 138 -11.26 4.31 -15.21
CA ALA A 138 -12.10 3.27 -14.63
C ALA A 138 -13.34 3.87 -13.99
N ARG A 139 -14.38 3.06 -13.82
CA ARG A 139 -15.55 3.42 -13.02
C ARG A 139 -15.36 2.97 -11.57
N PHE A 140 -15.92 3.73 -10.64
CA PHE A 140 -15.87 3.39 -9.23
C PHE A 140 -17.28 3.34 -8.63
N GLU A 141 -17.54 2.29 -7.85
CA GLU A 141 -18.79 2.13 -7.10
C GLU A 141 -18.52 1.70 -5.66
N THR A 142 -19.24 2.33 -4.73
CA THR A 142 -19.17 1.92 -3.35
C THR A 142 -20.04 0.70 -3.10
N ALA A 143 -19.39 -0.45 -2.85
CA ALA A 143 -20.08 -1.69 -2.50
C ALA A 143 -19.18 -2.56 -1.61
N LYS A 144 -19.76 -3.26 -0.65
CA LYS A 144 -19.04 -4.22 0.16
C LYS A 144 -19.02 -5.56 -0.56
N VAL A 145 -17.86 -6.05 -0.90
CA VAL A 145 -17.69 -7.40 -1.43
C VAL A 145 -17.87 -8.41 -0.31
N ASN A 146 -18.73 -9.38 -0.53
CA ASN A 146 -19.06 -10.45 0.42
C ASN A 146 -18.31 -11.75 0.12
N GLY A 147 -18.01 -12.02 -1.16
CA GLY A 147 -17.35 -13.24 -1.61
C GLY A 147 -17.57 -13.52 -3.09
N ARG A 148 -17.32 -14.75 -3.47
CA ARG A 148 -17.66 -15.24 -4.80
C ARG A 148 -19.13 -15.67 -4.82
N ALA A 149 -19.85 -15.33 -5.87
CA ALA A 149 -21.12 -15.95 -6.16
C ALA A 149 -20.89 -17.32 -6.84
N ALA A 150 -21.89 -18.19 -6.77
CA ALA A 150 -21.87 -19.43 -7.54
C ALA A 150 -21.69 -19.11 -9.04
N PRO A 151 -20.87 -19.86 -9.79
CA PRO A 151 -20.65 -19.61 -11.20
C PRO A 151 -21.98 -19.72 -11.94
N ALA A 152 -22.33 -18.66 -12.66
CA ALA A 152 -23.57 -18.63 -13.42
C ALA A 152 -23.53 -19.53 -14.66
N ASN A 153 -22.36 -19.68 -15.31
CA ASN A 153 -22.11 -20.57 -16.45
C ASN A 153 -20.61 -20.83 -16.57
N GLY A 154 -20.20 -21.96 -17.15
CA GLY A 154 -18.83 -22.44 -17.21
C GLY A 154 -17.85 -21.68 -18.13
N ASP A 155 -18.07 -20.42 -18.42
CA ASP A 155 -17.39 -19.65 -19.49
C ASP A 155 -16.14 -18.87 -19.01
N GLY A 156 -15.51 -19.28 -17.91
CA GLY A 156 -14.32 -18.59 -17.41
C GLY A 156 -14.59 -17.24 -16.72
N VAL A 157 -15.85 -16.84 -16.61
CA VAL A 157 -16.30 -15.61 -15.95
C VAL A 157 -16.49 -15.88 -14.45
N LEU A 158 -15.89 -15.04 -13.62
CA LEU A 158 -16.05 -15.11 -12.17
C LEU A 158 -17.13 -14.12 -11.72
N ALA A 159 -18.10 -14.60 -10.93
CA ALA A 159 -19.12 -13.76 -10.32
C ALA A 159 -18.71 -13.38 -8.87
N VAL A 160 -18.91 -12.12 -8.53
CA VAL A 160 -18.58 -11.53 -7.23
C VAL A 160 -19.86 -11.00 -6.59
N GLU A 161 -20.15 -11.47 -5.39
CA GLU A 161 -21.27 -11.01 -4.59
C GLU A 161 -20.90 -9.76 -3.80
N THR A 162 -21.77 -8.75 -3.87
CA THR A 162 -21.69 -7.52 -3.08
C THR A 162 -22.95 -7.29 -2.27
N ASP A 163 -22.92 -6.34 -1.35
CA ASP A 163 -24.11 -5.87 -0.60
C ASP A 163 -25.14 -5.14 -1.50
N ARG A 164 -24.84 -4.95 -2.80
CA ARG A 164 -25.70 -4.27 -3.77
C ARG A 164 -26.09 -5.16 -4.97
N GLY A 165 -25.61 -6.40 -5.01
CA GLY A 165 -25.89 -7.35 -6.09
C GLY A 165 -24.67 -8.09 -6.58
N VAL A 166 -24.76 -8.71 -7.75
CA VAL A 166 -23.73 -9.58 -8.32
C VAL A 166 -23.10 -8.91 -9.55
N LEU A 167 -21.80 -8.85 -9.55
CA LEU A 167 -20.98 -8.37 -10.64
C LEU A 167 -20.18 -9.53 -11.26
N ALA A 168 -19.89 -9.46 -12.54
CA ALA A 168 -19.18 -10.53 -13.23
C ALA A 168 -18.09 -9.98 -14.16
N ALA A 169 -16.95 -10.67 -14.22
CA ALA A 169 -15.88 -10.34 -15.14
C ALA A 169 -15.02 -11.58 -15.44
N PRO A 170 -14.39 -11.67 -16.62
CA PRO A 170 -13.37 -12.67 -16.89
C PRO A 170 -12.08 -12.41 -16.10
N LEU A 171 -11.77 -11.15 -15.80
CA LEU A 171 -10.59 -10.74 -15.03
C LEU A 171 -11.03 -10.10 -13.70
N VAL A 172 -10.85 -10.83 -12.60
CA VAL A 172 -11.25 -10.38 -11.25
C VAL A 172 -10.04 -10.28 -10.35
N VAL A 173 -9.88 -9.12 -9.70
CA VAL A 173 -8.77 -8.81 -8.79
C VAL A 173 -9.29 -8.64 -7.36
N ASP A 174 -8.71 -9.39 -6.41
CA ASP A 174 -8.86 -9.17 -4.97
C ASP A 174 -7.72 -8.27 -4.45
N ALA A 175 -8.05 -7.02 -4.19
CA ALA A 175 -7.23 -6.03 -3.51
C ALA A 175 -7.86 -5.58 -2.16
N LEU A 176 -8.69 -6.46 -1.54
CA LEU A 176 -9.49 -6.18 -0.34
C LEU A 176 -8.69 -6.28 0.98
N GLY A 177 -7.38 -6.38 0.87
CA GLY A 177 -6.49 -6.40 2.02
C GLY A 177 -6.41 -7.78 2.72
N TRP A 178 -5.96 -7.78 3.95
CA TRP A 178 -5.57 -8.98 4.70
C TRP A 178 -6.62 -10.10 4.74
N ARG A 179 -7.89 -9.77 4.59
CA ARG A 179 -9.01 -10.74 4.64
C ARG A 179 -9.08 -11.66 3.45
N ARG A 180 -8.53 -11.26 2.29
CA ARG A 180 -8.51 -12.08 1.08
C ARG A 180 -9.91 -12.66 0.76
N VAL A 181 -10.88 -11.77 0.58
CA VAL A 181 -12.32 -12.10 0.58
C VAL A 181 -12.72 -13.06 -0.54
N LEU A 182 -12.02 -13.00 -1.69
CA LEU A 182 -12.31 -13.87 -2.83
C LEU A 182 -11.53 -15.18 -2.81
N ALA A 183 -10.74 -15.49 -1.77
CA ALA A 183 -10.11 -16.78 -1.64
C ALA A 183 -11.13 -17.86 -1.23
N SER A 184 -10.86 -19.09 -1.63
CA SER A 184 -11.58 -20.24 -1.12
C SER A 184 -10.93 -20.72 0.19
N GLY A 185 -11.75 -20.90 1.22
CA GLY A 185 -11.34 -21.50 2.49
C GLY A 185 -11.09 -20.51 3.61
N ASP A 186 -11.00 -21.11 4.77
CA ASP A 186 -10.88 -20.41 6.04
C ASP A 186 -9.45 -20.18 6.48
N GLY A 187 -8.77 -19.77 7.13
CA GLY A 187 -7.34 -19.73 7.48
C GLY A 187 -6.67 -18.38 7.22
N PHE A 188 -7.45 -17.39 6.75
CA PHE A 188 -6.96 -16.02 6.59
C PHE A 188 -7.48 -15.05 7.65
N GLN A 189 -8.21 -15.57 8.65
CA GLN A 189 -8.75 -14.78 9.75
C GLN A 189 -7.96 -15.05 11.05
N PRO A 190 -7.74 -14.02 11.92
CA PRO A 190 -7.17 -14.25 13.22
C PRO A 190 -8.05 -15.19 14.07
N PRO A 191 -7.48 -15.98 15.02
CA PRO A 191 -6.06 -16.01 15.40
C PRO A 191 -5.16 -16.91 14.55
N ASP A 192 -5.72 -17.70 13.64
CA ASP A 192 -5.01 -18.80 12.99
C ASP A 192 -4.20 -18.35 11.75
N ALA A 193 -4.49 -17.16 11.23
CA ALA A 193 -3.75 -16.62 10.10
C ALA A 193 -2.38 -16.07 10.53
N PRO A 194 -1.32 -16.21 9.68
CA PRO A 194 0.00 -15.65 9.95
C PRO A 194 -0.01 -14.12 9.74
N LEU A 195 -0.54 -13.40 10.71
CA LEU A 195 -0.72 -11.96 10.70
C LEU A 195 0.06 -11.29 11.81
N SER A 196 0.62 -10.12 11.52
CA SER A 196 1.04 -9.13 12.51
C SER A 196 -0.12 -8.19 12.83
N ARG A 197 0.03 -7.37 13.86
CA ARG A 197 -1.00 -6.43 14.30
C ARG A 197 -0.39 -5.06 14.54
N GLY A 198 -0.98 -4.01 13.98
CA GLY A 198 -0.57 -2.63 14.22
C GLY A 198 -1.72 -1.77 14.70
N LEU A 199 -1.42 -0.81 15.57
CA LEU A 199 -2.32 0.25 16.00
C LEU A 199 -1.53 1.54 16.19
N GLU A 200 -2.10 2.64 15.77
CA GLU A 200 -1.53 3.97 15.94
C GLU A 200 -2.58 4.99 16.40
N VAL A 201 -2.11 6.10 16.92
CA VAL A 201 -2.86 7.32 17.24
C VAL A 201 -2.30 8.48 16.43
N HIS A 202 -3.14 9.45 16.12
CA HIS A 202 -2.79 10.59 15.28
C HIS A 202 -2.99 11.93 16.02
N PRO A 203 -2.20 12.23 17.06
CA PRO A 203 -2.24 13.53 17.70
C PRO A 203 -1.70 14.63 16.78
N GLY A 204 -2.14 15.88 17.02
CA GLY A 204 -1.50 17.06 16.46
C GLY A 204 -0.11 17.24 17.06
N GLY A 205 0.80 17.81 16.26
CA GLY A 205 2.16 18.11 16.69
C GLY A 205 3.16 18.01 15.54
N ARG A 206 4.39 18.44 15.83
CA ARG A 206 5.51 18.40 14.87
C ARG A 206 6.69 17.68 15.48
N SER A 207 7.47 17.03 14.66
CA SER A 207 8.80 16.50 14.96
C SER A 207 9.63 16.50 13.68
N GLU A 208 10.95 16.61 13.84
CA GLU A 208 11.89 16.55 12.71
C GLU A 208 12.42 15.13 12.47
N ASP A 209 12.13 14.22 13.38
CA ASP A 209 12.69 12.87 13.38
C ASP A 209 11.69 11.80 12.99
N LEU A 210 12.09 10.94 12.07
CA LEU A 210 11.46 9.64 11.83
C LEU A 210 11.98 8.67 12.89
N GLU A 211 11.11 8.22 13.80
CA GLU A 211 11.55 7.50 14.99
C GLU A 211 10.99 6.08 15.07
N VAL A 212 11.81 5.14 15.54
CA VAL A 212 11.45 3.75 15.78
C VAL A 212 11.96 3.29 17.15
N TRP A 213 11.14 2.60 17.94
CA TRP A 213 11.47 2.01 19.23
C TRP A 213 11.55 0.50 19.15
N ILE A 214 12.72 -0.06 19.41
CA ILE A 214 12.95 -1.49 19.61
C ILE A 214 13.09 -1.72 21.12
N ASP A 215 11.95 -1.73 21.81
CA ASP A 215 11.89 -1.84 23.26
C ASP A 215 10.75 -2.78 23.70
N ARG A 216 11.10 -3.79 24.52
CA ARG A 216 10.15 -4.75 25.08
C ARG A 216 9.15 -4.12 26.05
N ARG A 217 9.40 -2.90 26.52
CA ARG A 217 8.45 -2.13 27.33
C ARG A 217 7.16 -1.89 26.56
N TYR A 218 7.27 -1.64 25.25
CA TYR A 218 6.12 -1.42 24.36
C TYR A 218 5.64 -2.71 23.72
N VAL A 219 6.57 -3.54 23.24
CA VAL A 219 6.19 -4.79 22.57
C VAL A 219 7.30 -5.84 22.67
N PRO A 220 6.97 -7.07 23.11
CA PRO A 220 7.95 -8.16 23.22
C PRO A 220 8.53 -8.59 21.85
N ALA A 221 7.70 -8.55 20.80
CA ALA A 221 8.05 -8.97 19.45
C ALA A 221 7.45 -7.99 18.44
N GLY A 222 8.21 -6.98 18.06
CA GLY A 222 7.75 -5.90 17.18
C GLY A 222 8.52 -4.61 17.43
N TYR A 223 7.90 -3.48 17.14
CA TYR A 223 8.48 -2.15 17.35
C TYR A 223 7.39 -1.08 17.51
N GLY A 224 7.75 0.05 18.13
CA GLY A 224 6.97 1.28 18.13
C GLY A 224 7.50 2.25 17.07
N TRP A 225 6.71 3.22 16.69
CA TRP A 225 7.11 4.29 15.76
C TRP A 225 6.46 5.63 16.11
N SER A 226 7.11 6.72 15.67
CA SER A 226 6.53 8.05 15.55
C SER A 226 6.94 8.62 14.20
N PHE A 227 5.98 8.76 13.30
CA PHE A 227 6.19 9.25 11.94
C PHE A 227 5.49 10.60 11.79
N PRO A 228 6.27 11.71 11.79
CA PRO A 228 5.72 13.03 11.58
C PRO A 228 5.19 13.21 10.15
N ALA A 229 4.09 13.96 10.05
CA ALA A 229 3.47 14.34 8.79
C ALA A 229 3.00 15.80 8.90
N ASP A 230 3.93 16.75 8.89
CA ASP A 230 3.78 18.19 9.15
C ASP A 230 3.23 18.49 10.55
N ASP A 231 1.92 18.75 10.65
CA ASP A 231 1.22 19.12 11.87
C ASP A 231 0.57 17.93 12.59
N GLU A 232 0.80 16.72 12.11
CA GLU A 232 0.30 15.45 12.66
C GLU A 232 1.46 14.52 12.98
N LEU A 233 1.34 13.79 14.08
CA LEU A 233 2.24 12.68 14.42
C LEU A 233 1.47 11.35 14.30
N ARG A 234 2.08 10.33 13.74
CA ARG A 234 1.53 8.97 13.63
C ARG A 234 2.32 8.08 14.55
N ILE A 235 1.80 7.91 15.78
CA ILE A 235 2.47 7.19 16.85
C ILE A 235 1.81 5.84 17.02
N GLY A 236 2.57 4.77 16.87
CA GLY A 236 2.02 3.44 16.90
C GLY A 236 2.93 2.35 17.43
N VAL A 237 2.33 1.19 17.67
CA VAL A 237 3.02 -0.05 18.04
C VAL A 237 2.53 -1.17 17.14
N GLY A 238 3.49 -1.93 16.58
CA GLY A 238 3.26 -3.12 15.79
C GLY A 238 3.79 -4.36 16.51
N SER A 239 2.97 -5.42 16.56
CA SER A 239 3.39 -6.71 17.09
C SER A 239 3.40 -7.77 15.99
N PHE A 240 4.47 -8.55 15.95
CA PHE A 240 4.59 -9.76 15.12
C PHE A 240 3.84 -10.95 15.71
N ASP A 241 3.37 -10.84 16.95
CA ASP A 241 2.51 -11.80 17.61
C ASP A 241 1.06 -11.32 17.52
N PRO A 242 0.17 -12.01 16.78
CA PRO A 242 -1.23 -11.63 16.63
C PRO A 242 -2.00 -11.70 17.97
N GLY A 243 -1.54 -12.51 18.92
CA GLY A 243 -2.13 -12.62 20.27
C GLY A 243 -1.82 -11.44 21.17
N PHE A 244 -0.79 -10.64 20.86
CA PHE A 244 -0.42 -9.48 21.67
C PHE A 244 -1.32 -8.26 21.39
N HIS A 245 -1.95 -7.73 22.44
CA HIS A 245 -2.82 -6.56 22.35
C HIS A 245 -2.03 -5.25 22.38
N VAL A 246 -1.86 -4.61 21.22
CA VAL A 246 -1.04 -3.40 21.04
C VAL A 246 -1.65 -2.10 21.58
N ARG A 247 -2.95 -2.07 21.94
CA ARG A 247 -3.63 -0.81 22.31
C ARG A 247 -3.01 -0.14 23.52
N GLY A 248 -2.87 -0.86 24.62
CA GLY A 248 -2.32 -0.29 25.86
C GLY A 248 -0.88 0.21 25.70
N THR A 249 -0.08 -0.48 24.89
CA THR A 249 1.31 -0.09 24.64
C THR A 249 1.44 1.03 23.61
N THR A 250 0.50 1.16 22.67
CA THR A 250 0.40 2.34 21.79
C THR A 250 0.06 3.59 22.63
N GLU A 251 -0.91 3.45 23.53
CA GLU A 251 -1.28 4.52 24.47
C GLU A 251 -0.11 4.91 25.39
N LEU A 252 0.66 3.93 25.87
CA LEU A 252 1.85 4.16 26.66
C LEU A 252 2.94 4.91 25.90
N LEU A 253 3.21 4.52 24.65
CA LEU A 253 4.19 5.22 23.80
C LEU A 253 3.78 6.66 23.57
N ALA A 254 2.51 6.92 23.24
CA ALA A 254 1.99 8.27 23.08
C ALA A 254 2.12 9.10 24.36
N GLU A 255 1.82 8.51 25.53
CA GLU A 255 1.98 9.14 26.84
C GLU A 255 3.44 9.48 27.16
N ASP A 256 4.38 8.55 26.92
CA ASP A 256 5.82 8.79 27.09
C ASP A 256 6.35 9.92 26.22
N LEU A 257 5.73 10.12 25.04
CA LEU A 257 6.03 11.23 24.13
C LEU A 257 5.25 12.52 24.47
N GLY A 258 4.44 12.54 25.53
CA GLY A 258 3.59 13.67 25.91
C GLY A 258 2.53 14.02 24.87
N ARG A 259 1.95 13.03 24.21
CA ARG A 259 1.00 13.20 23.10
C ARG A 259 -0.37 12.62 23.43
N ASP A 260 -1.42 13.22 22.83
CA ASP A 260 -2.80 12.80 23.01
C ASP A 260 -3.08 11.45 22.33
N ARG A 261 -3.95 10.65 22.96
CA ARG A 261 -4.41 9.35 22.47
C ARG A 261 -5.68 9.50 21.64
N VAL A 262 -5.56 10.05 20.44
CA VAL A 262 -6.69 10.42 19.58
C VAL A 262 -6.59 9.78 18.21
N ARG A 263 -7.71 9.70 17.50
CA ARG A 263 -7.79 9.22 16.12
C ARG A 263 -7.11 7.85 15.91
N TYR A 264 -7.58 6.87 16.67
CA TYR A 264 -7.07 5.51 16.58
C TYR A 264 -7.31 4.92 15.21
N GLN A 265 -6.26 4.34 14.65
CA GLN A 265 -6.37 3.47 13.49
C GLN A 265 -5.45 2.27 13.62
N GLY A 266 -5.83 1.16 13.02
CA GLY A 266 -5.03 -0.05 13.08
C GLY A 266 -5.56 -1.10 12.14
N ASN A 267 -4.69 -2.05 11.81
CA ASN A 267 -5.02 -3.14 10.92
C ASN A 267 -4.25 -4.40 11.28
N TRP A 268 -4.71 -5.51 10.72
CA TRP A 268 -3.94 -6.73 10.61
C TRP A 268 -3.03 -6.62 9.39
N ILE A 269 -1.83 -7.17 9.52
CA ILE A 269 -0.77 -7.06 8.52
C ILE A 269 -0.32 -8.48 8.18
N PRO A 270 -0.57 -8.98 6.96
CA PRO A 270 -0.07 -10.29 6.56
C PRO A 270 1.45 -10.24 6.47
N HIS A 271 2.13 -11.22 7.06
CA HIS A 271 3.58 -11.29 7.06
C HIS A 271 4.13 -12.52 6.32
N GLU A 272 3.30 -13.17 5.52
CA GLU A 272 3.70 -14.25 4.61
C GLU A 272 3.07 -14.02 3.22
N LEU A 273 3.80 -14.35 2.17
CA LEU A 273 3.24 -14.38 0.83
C LEU A 273 2.15 -15.45 0.75
N ARG A 274 1.08 -15.11 0.07
CA ARG A 274 -0.07 -15.96 -0.23
C ARG A 274 -0.14 -16.17 -1.73
N ARG A 275 -0.85 -17.17 -2.20
CA ARG A 275 -0.98 -17.44 -3.64
C ARG A 275 -1.42 -16.19 -4.41
N ALA A 276 -0.69 -15.85 -5.49
CA ALA A 276 -1.01 -14.72 -6.36
C ALA A 276 -2.30 -14.92 -7.16
N THR A 277 -2.66 -16.19 -7.40
CA THR A 277 -3.89 -16.57 -8.13
C THR A 277 -4.56 -17.76 -7.45
N GLU A 278 -5.89 -17.75 -7.39
CA GLU A 278 -6.66 -18.84 -6.81
C GLU A 278 -8.09 -18.82 -7.35
N GLY A 279 -8.56 -19.99 -7.84
CA GLY A 279 -9.95 -20.18 -8.28
C GLY A 279 -10.41 -19.14 -9.31
N GLY A 280 -9.52 -18.72 -10.19
CA GLY A 280 -9.82 -17.78 -11.23
C GLY A 280 -9.74 -16.30 -10.84
N ALA A 281 -9.42 -15.93 -9.61
CA ALA A 281 -9.15 -14.57 -9.21
C ALA A 281 -7.63 -14.32 -9.10
N PHE A 282 -7.25 -13.05 -9.32
CA PHE A 282 -5.92 -12.52 -9.06
C PHE A 282 -5.90 -11.83 -7.69
N PHE A 283 -4.80 -11.92 -6.97
CA PHE A 283 -4.65 -11.32 -5.64
C PHE A 283 -3.46 -10.37 -5.63
N VAL A 284 -3.64 -9.19 -5.01
CA VAL A 284 -2.61 -8.16 -4.95
C VAL A 284 -2.66 -7.38 -3.63
N GLY A 285 -1.55 -6.78 -3.23
CA GLY A 285 -1.42 -6.11 -1.94
C GLY A 285 -1.51 -7.11 -0.78
N ASP A 286 -2.12 -6.71 0.32
CA ASP A 286 -2.26 -7.58 1.50
C ASP A 286 -3.06 -8.86 1.22
N SER A 287 -3.92 -8.87 0.22
CA SER A 287 -4.63 -10.08 -0.22
C SER A 287 -3.67 -11.17 -0.72
N ALA A 288 -2.54 -10.79 -1.31
CA ALA A 288 -1.46 -11.69 -1.72
C ALA A 288 -0.30 -11.73 -0.70
N GLY A 289 -0.44 -11.08 0.45
CA GLY A 289 0.62 -11.03 1.47
C GLY A 289 1.81 -10.15 1.07
N HIS A 290 1.61 -9.13 0.25
CA HIS A 290 2.69 -8.27 -0.25
C HIS A 290 3.25 -7.29 0.77
N CYS A 291 2.90 -7.39 2.04
CA CYS A 291 3.52 -6.61 3.09
C CYS A 291 4.84 -7.25 3.52
N LEU A 292 5.94 -6.50 3.47
CA LEU A 292 7.25 -7.02 3.82
C LEU A 292 7.29 -7.40 5.32
N PRO A 293 7.71 -8.61 5.66
CA PRO A 293 7.99 -8.95 7.05
C PRO A 293 9.03 -8.01 7.66
N LEU A 294 9.16 -7.98 8.98
CA LEU A 294 10.11 -7.19 9.75
C LEU A 294 9.81 -5.67 9.75
N THR A 295 9.56 -5.08 8.60
CA THR A 295 9.33 -3.63 8.45
C THR A 295 7.85 -3.25 8.38
N ALA A 296 6.98 -4.22 8.14
CA ALA A 296 5.55 -4.02 7.88
C ALA A 296 5.28 -3.01 6.74
N GLU A 297 6.22 -2.89 5.77
CA GLU A 297 6.08 -2.03 4.62
C GLU A 297 5.21 -2.70 3.55
N GLY A 298 3.97 -2.24 3.41
CA GLY A 298 3.01 -2.78 2.44
C GLY A 298 2.70 -1.85 1.27
N ILE A 299 2.98 -0.55 1.40
CA ILE A 299 2.56 0.46 0.40
C ILE A 299 3.35 0.34 -0.89
N ARG A 300 4.68 0.40 -0.79
CA ARG A 300 5.59 0.28 -1.92
C ARG A 300 5.40 -1.04 -2.67
N THR A 301 5.30 -2.12 -1.94
CA THR A 301 5.06 -3.45 -2.52
C THR A 301 3.67 -3.58 -3.12
N ALA A 302 2.63 -2.97 -2.53
CA ALA A 302 1.29 -2.94 -3.13
C ALA A 302 1.30 -2.24 -4.50
N LEU A 303 1.99 -1.11 -4.62
CA LEU A 303 2.19 -0.41 -5.90
C LEU A 303 2.99 -1.28 -6.89
N TYR A 304 4.10 -1.86 -6.45
CA TYR A 304 5.00 -2.67 -7.30
C TYR A 304 4.30 -3.89 -7.90
N PHE A 305 3.64 -4.69 -7.08
CA PHE A 305 2.91 -5.87 -7.56
C PHE A 305 1.61 -5.48 -8.27
N GLY A 306 1.01 -4.33 -7.92
CA GLY A 306 -0.15 -3.78 -8.61
C GLY A 306 0.17 -3.42 -10.07
N VAL A 307 1.28 -2.74 -10.28
CA VAL A 307 1.80 -2.42 -11.63
C VAL A 307 2.07 -3.71 -12.42
N ALA A 308 2.75 -4.70 -11.81
CA ALA A 308 3.04 -5.96 -12.49
C ALA A 308 1.75 -6.69 -12.91
N LEU A 309 0.76 -6.78 -12.01
CA LEU A 309 -0.52 -7.40 -12.32
C LEU A 309 -1.29 -6.63 -13.42
N GLY A 310 -1.35 -5.30 -13.29
CA GLY A 310 -2.07 -4.46 -14.25
C GLY A 310 -1.55 -4.63 -15.68
N ARG A 311 -0.22 -4.71 -15.85
CA ARG A 311 0.42 -4.99 -17.17
C ARG A 311 0.03 -6.35 -17.76
N GLU A 312 -0.04 -7.40 -16.93
CA GLU A 312 -0.48 -8.72 -17.39
C GLU A 312 -1.97 -8.71 -17.81
N LEU A 313 -2.84 -8.05 -17.02
CA LEU A 313 -4.27 -7.93 -17.35
C LEU A 313 -4.49 -7.09 -18.61
N ARG A 314 -3.74 -6.01 -18.78
CA ARG A 314 -3.74 -5.22 -20.00
C ARG A 314 -3.35 -6.07 -21.21
N GLY A 315 -2.34 -6.93 -21.09
CA GLY A 315 -1.93 -7.86 -22.13
C GLY A 315 -3.03 -8.84 -22.54
N VAL A 316 -3.89 -9.24 -21.61
CA VAL A 316 -5.06 -10.08 -21.91
C VAL A 316 -6.12 -9.29 -22.67
N HIS A 317 -6.47 -8.09 -22.19
CA HIS A 317 -7.48 -7.25 -22.83
C HIS A 317 -7.10 -6.87 -24.27
N GLU A 318 -5.84 -6.54 -24.50
CA GLU A 318 -5.30 -6.22 -25.82
C GLU A 318 -5.05 -7.45 -26.73
N GLY A 319 -5.37 -8.66 -26.28
CA GLY A 319 -5.23 -9.89 -27.06
C GLY A 319 -3.79 -10.39 -27.25
N ARG A 320 -2.81 -9.82 -26.52
CA ARG A 320 -1.39 -10.24 -26.58
C ARG A 320 -1.12 -11.57 -25.89
N GLN A 321 -2.00 -11.98 -24.98
CA GLN A 321 -1.96 -13.25 -24.27
C GLN A 321 -3.34 -13.64 -23.76
N ASP A 322 -3.52 -14.90 -23.43
CA ASP A 322 -4.72 -15.38 -22.74
C ASP A 322 -4.62 -15.20 -21.22
N ARG A 323 -5.75 -15.38 -20.55
CA ARG A 323 -5.87 -15.26 -19.09
C ARG A 323 -4.96 -16.22 -18.32
N ASP A 324 -4.88 -17.47 -18.77
CA ASP A 324 -4.12 -18.49 -18.07
C ASP A 324 -2.62 -18.21 -18.13
N ARG A 325 -2.15 -17.70 -19.26
CA ARG A 325 -0.79 -17.23 -19.44
C ARG A 325 -0.49 -16.01 -18.56
N ALA A 326 -1.40 -15.03 -18.49
CA ALA A 326 -1.26 -13.88 -17.60
C ALA A 326 -1.21 -14.33 -16.13
N ALA A 327 -2.05 -15.28 -15.73
CA ALA A 327 -2.06 -15.84 -14.39
C ALA A 327 -0.74 -16.55 -14.04
N ALA A 328 -0.20 -17.33 -14.97
CA ALA A 328 1.07 -18.02 -14.80
C ALA A 328 2.23 -17.03 -14.69
N ARG A 329 2.31 -16.01 -15.56
CA ARG A 329 3.36 -14.99 -15.55
C ARG A 329 3.33 -14.15 -14.27
N TYR A 330 2.14 -13.74 -13.84
CA TYR A 330 1.99 -12.99 -12.60
C TYR A 330 2.37 -13.85 -11.38
N ALA A 331 1.96 -15.12 -11.36
CA ALA A 331 2.36 -16.04 -10.29
C ALA A 331 3.88 -16.26 -10.27
N GLU A 332 4.53 -16.46 -11.43
CA GLU A 332 5.98 -16.60 -11.53
C GLU A 332 6.70 -15.33 -11.03
N PHE A 333 6.24 -14.15 -11.44
CA PHE A 333 6.77 -12.88 -10.95
C PHE A 333 6.63 -12.76 -9.43
N HIS A 334 5.47 -13.06 -8.88
CA HIS A 334 5.20 -13.07 -7.45
C HIS A 334 6.13 -14.04 -6.70
N ASP A 335 6.20 -15.31 -7.17
CA ASP A 335 6.97 -16.36 -6.53
C ASP A 335 8.49 -16.11 -6.60
N SER A 336 8.96 -15.37 -7.59
CA SER A 336 10.37 -14.94 -7.70
C SER A 336 10.83 -14.11 -6.50
N HIS A 337 9.91 -13.51 -5.75
CA HIS A 337 10.18 -12.72 -4.54
C HIS A 337 10.08 -13.54 -3.25
N GLU A 338 9.58 -14.78 -3.30
CA GLU A 338 9.28 -15.58 -2.11
C GLU A 338 10.50 -15.75 -1.18
N TRP A 339 11.69 -15.96 -1.76
CA TRP A 339 12.91 -16.14 -0.97
C TRP A 339 13.26 -14.89 -0.13
N LYS A 340 13.00 -13.67 -0.65
CA LYS A 340 13.24 -12.40 0.04
C LYS A 340 12.29 -12.25 1.23
N PHE A 341 10.99 -12.50 1.02
CA PHE A 341 9.97 -12.47 2.08
C PHE A 341 10.27 -13.53 3.14
N ARG A 342 10.60 -14.74 2.73
CA ARG A 342 10.92 -15.84 3.63
C ARG A 342 12.18 -15.57 4.47
N TRP A 343 13.19 -14.92 3.87
CA TRP A 343 14.38 -14.49 4.60
C TRP A 343 14.06 -13.42 5.63
N MET A 344 13.34 -12.37 5.25
CA MET A 344 12.91 -11.31 6.18
C MET A 344 12.05 -11.86 7.32
N LEU A 345 11.15 -12.81 7.03
CA LEU A 345 10.34 -13.49 8.04
C LEU A 345 11.20 -14.28 9.04
N ARG A 346 12.28 -14.92 8.59
CA ARG A 346 13.24 -15.58 9.49
C ARG A 346 13.91 -14.58 10.43
N VAL A 347 14.32 -13.42 9.90
CA VAL A 347 14.91 -12.34 10.71
C VAL A 347 13.86 -11.81 11.70
N GLN A 348 12.63 -11.56 11.26
CA GLN A 348 11.52 -11.15 12.13
C GLN A 348 11.32 -12.11 13.31
N ARG A 349 11.38 -13.41 13.06
CA ARG A 349 11.25 -14.46 14.10
C ARG A 349 12.47 -14.55 15.02
N LEU A 350 13.64 -14.10 14.56
CA LEU A 350 14.89 -14.13 15.34
C LEU A 350 15.02 -12.91 16.26
N VAL A 351 14.67 -11.71 15.77
CA VAL A 351 14.85 -10.44 16.50
C VAL A 351 14.31 -10.49 17.94
N PRO A 352 13.10 -10.99 18.21
CA PRO A 352 12.58 -11.06 19.59
C PRO A 352 13.33 -12.02 20.52
N ARG A 353 14.13 -12.94 19.95
CA ARG A 353 14.94 -13.91 20.72
C ARG A 353 16.29 -13.35 21.13
N ILE A 354 16.71 -12.21 20.56
CA ILE A 354 17.99 -11.57 20.89
C ILE A 354 17.89 -10.98 22.30
N PRO A 355 18.81 -11.33 23.21
CA PRO A 355 18.84 -10.73 24.53
C PRO A 355 18.97 -9.20 24.45
N PRO A 356 18.19 -8.40 25.23
CA PRO A 356 18.24 -6.93 25.15
C PRO A 356 19.63 -6.34 25.31
N ARG A 357 20.49 -6.95 26.14
CA ARG A 357 21.88 -6.54 26.36
C ARG A 357 22.76 -6.65 25.10
N LEU A 358 22.38 -7.47 24.13
CA LEU A 358 23.10 -7.63 22.86
C LEU A 358 22.57 -6.69 21.75
N LEU A 359 21.35 -6.16 21.89
CA LEU A 359 20.75 -5.26 20.90
C LEU A 359 21.59 -3.98 20.74
N GLY A 360 22.05 -3.35 21.83
CA GLY A 360 22.87 -2.15 21.76
C GLY A 360 24.18 -2.35 20.98
N PRO A 361 25.02 -3.33 21.35
CA PRO A 361 26.22 -3.67 20.58
C PRO A 361 25.92 -4.06 19.13
N MET A 362 24.86 -4.84 18.85
CA MET A 362 24.47 -5.20 17.50
C MET A 362 24.09 -3.99 16.69
N ILE A 363 23.27 -3.10 17.21
CA ILE A 363 22.86 -1.86 16.53
C ILE A 363 24.08 -0.98 16.23
N ARG A 364 25.08 -0.95 17.15
CA ARG A 364 26.35 -0.23 16.88
C ARG A 364 27.17 -0.90 15.78
N LEU A 365 27.29 -2.21 15.77
CA LEU A 365 28.04 -2.97 14.76
C LEU A 365 27.37 -2.88 13.38
N LEU A 366 26.05 -3.08 13.34
CA LEU A 366 25.23 -2.96 12.12
C LEU A 366 25.07 -1.50 11.65
N GLY A 367 25.40 -0.52 12.49
CA GLY A 367 25.30 0.90 12.18
C GLY A 367 26.54 1.48 11.49
N SER A 368 27.47 0.67 10.97
CA SER A 368 28.50 1.20 10.11
C SER A 368 27.88 1.72 8.82
N LYS A 369 28.33 2.89 8.35
CA LYS A 369 27.79 3.54 7.14
C LYS A 369 27.69 2.56 5.96
N ARG A 370 28.75 1.81 5.69
CA ARG A 370 28.80 0.82 4.61
C ARG A 370 27.74 -0.31 4.74
N PHE A 371 27.52 -0.78 5.98
CA PHE A 371 26.51 -1.82 6.21
C PHE A 371 25.09 -1.28 6.07
N VAL A 372 24.83 -0.07 6.57
CA VAL A 372 23.56 0.61 6.42
C VAL A 372 23.26 0.84 4.94
N GLU A 373 24.18 1.43 4.19
CA GLU A 373 24.02 1.65 2.74
C GLU A 373 23.77 0.32 2.00
N TRP A 374 24.57 -0.69 2.25
CA TRP A 374 24.42 -2.00 1.64
C TRP A 374 23.07 -2.64 1.97
N SER A 375 22.65 -2.64 3.23
CA SER A 375 21.41 -3.29 3.67
C SER A 375 20.18 -2.57 3.12
N PHE A 376 20.17 -1.24 3.13
CA PHE A 376 19.05 -0.45 2.59
C PHE A 376 18.98 -0.53 1.06
N GLU A 377 20.12 -0.55 0.36
CA GLU A 377 20.14 -0.77 -1.09
C GLU A 377 19.54 -2.12 -1.47
N HIS A 378 19.89 -3.20 -0.76
CA HIS A 378 19.28 -4.51 -0.97
C HIS A 378 17.81 -4.54 -0.62
N TYR A 379 17.42 -3.84 0.43
CA TYR A 379 16.02 -3.70 0.82
C TYR A 379 15.19 -2.98 -0.25
N LEU A 380 15.71 -1.89 -0.82
CA LEU A 380 15.03 -1.17 -1.91
C LEU A 380 14.86 -2.02 -3.16
N ARG A 381 15.85 -2.84 -3.51
CA ARG A 381 15.80 -3.75 -4.66
C ARG A 381 14.74 -4.85 -4.54
N ILE A 382 14.08 -5.02 -3.39
CA ILE A 382 12.95 -5.95 -3.26
C ILE A 382 11.78 -5.51 -4.13
N ALA A 383 11.47 -4.23 -4.11
CA ALA A 383 10.44 -3.61 -4.95
C ALA A 383 10.97 -2.22 -5.37
N PRO A 384 11.77 -2.12 -6.44
CA PRO A 384 12.31 -0.85 -6.90
C PRO A 384 11.20 0.01 -7.51
N PRO A 385 11.34 1.35 -7.46
CA PRO A 385 10.43 2.24 -8.17
C PRO A 385 10.52 1.99 -9.69
N PRO A 386 9.46 2.28 -10.45
CA PRO A 386 9.50 2.22 -11.89
C PRO A 386 10.65 3.09 -12.42
N SER A 387 11.51 2.53 -13.29
CA SER A 387 12.57 3.31 -13.91
C SER A 387 11.98 4.27 -14.97
N ALA A 388 12.65 5.42 -15.20
CA ALA A 388 12.25 6.37 -16.24
C ALA A 388 12.15 5.68 -17.64
N HIS A 389 13.06 4.75 -17.92
CA HIS A 389 13.01 3.95 -19.16
C HIS A 389 11.81 2.99 -19.25
N GLU A 390 11.24 2.55 -18.15
CA GLU A 390 10.00 1.75 -18.15
C GLU A 390 8.77 2.62 -18.33
N GLN A 391 8.83 3.88 -17.88
CA GLN A 391 7.77 4.87 -18.09
C GLN A 391 7.74 5.33 -19.55
N ASP A 392 8.90 5.58 -20.16
CA ASP A 392 9.00 5.94 -21.58
C ASP A 392 8.50 4.81 -22.48
N ARG A 393 8.84 3.54 -22.19
CA ARG A 393 8.31 2.39 -22.93
C ARG A 393 6.81 2.20 -22.77
N ALA A 394 6.24 2.56 -21.63
CA ALA A 394 4.79 2.53 -21.42
C ALA A 394 4.10 3.70 -22.15
N ALA A 395 4.77 4.85 -22.27
CA ALA A 395 4.29 5.99 -23.06
C ALA A 395 4.43 5.75 -24.57
N ASP A 396 5.55 5.16 -25.02
CA ASP A 396 5.77 4.81 -26.45
C ASP A 396 4.84 3.68 -26.93
N GLN A 397 4.42 2.77 -26.03
CA GLN A 397 3.40 1.76 -26.36
C GLN A 397 1.97 2.33 -26.41
N GLN A 398 1.78 3.59 -25.98
CA GLN A 398 0.55 4.37 -26.22
C GLN A 398 0.58 5.17 -27.53
N GLY A 399 1.73 5.24 -28.21
CA GLY A 399 1.95 5.94 -29.48
C GLY A 399 1.99 4.96 -30.66
N ASP A 400 1.00 5.13 -31.53
CA ASP A 400 0.88 4.68 -32.90
C ASP A 400 0.96 3.16 -33.25
N PRO A 401 -0.19 2.52 -33.56
CA PRO A 401 -0.24 1.15 -34.07
C PRO A 401 0.49 0.94 -35.41
N GLU A 402 0.83 1.99 -36.15
CA GLU A 402 1.50 1.90 -37.45
C GLU A 402 3.02 1.62 -37.35
N ASP A 403 3.67 1.95 -36.24
CA ASP A 403 5.11 1.71 -36.07
C ASP A 403 5.43 0.25 -35.65
N ALA A 404 4.51 -0.45 -35.00
CA ALA A 404 4.66 -1.87 -34.70
C ALA A 404 4.64 -2.78 -35.94
N LEU A 405 3.99 -2.32 -37.04
CA LEU A 405 3.94 -3.05 -38.28
C LEU A 405 5.15 -2.80 -39.22
N ARG A 406 5.95 -1.77 -38.95
CA ARG A 406 7.19 -1.50 -39.72
C ARG A 406 8.35 -2.38 -39.24
N THR A 407 8.49 -2.61 -37.95
CA THR A 407 9.56 -3.44 -37.40
C THR A 407 9.45 -4.91 -37.78
N ASP A 408 8.26 -5.44 -38.01
CA ASP A 408 8.06 -6.84 -38.45
C ASP A 408 8.34 -6.99 -39.99
N ARG A 409 8.18 -5.95 -40.77
CA ARG A 409 8.52 -6.00 -42.23
C ARG A 409 10.03 -5.96 -42.46
N ASP A 410 10.76 -5.19 -41.69
CA ASP A 410 12.22 -5.08 -41.83
C ASP A 410 12.99 -6.33 -41.36
N LEU A 411 12.36 -7.15 -40.46
CA LEU A 411 12.91 -8.44 -40.07
C LEU A 411 12.63 -9.58 -41.06
N VAL A 412 11.58 -9.49 -41.84
CA VAL A 412 11.22 -10.52 -42.88
C VAL A 412 12.01 -10.34 -44.16
N GLU A 413 12.45 -9.10 -44.49
CA GLU A 413 13.27 -8.84 -45.70
C GLU A 413 14.78 -9.14 -45.50
N ALA A 414 15.23 -9.35 -44.26
CA ALA A 414 16.62 -9.68 -43.95
C ALA A 414 16.97 -11.19 -43.98
N GLU A 415 15.98 -12.08 -44.19
CA GLU A 415 16.17 -13.55 -44.25
C GLU A 415 15.83 -14.18 -45.62
N GLN A 416 16.04 -13.50 -46.72
CA GLN A 416 16.05 -14.18 -48.01
C GLN A 416 17.45 -14.13 -48.65
N PRO A 417 17.96 -15.28 -49.11
CA PRO A 417 19.34 -15.48 -49.53
C PRO A 417 19.68 -14.81 -50.85
#